data_48361b13143e2dc47194ab96a730a5f9
#
_entry.id   48361b13143e2dc47194ab96a730a5f9
#
_cell.length_a   1.000
_cell.length_b   1.000
_cell.length_c   1.000
_cell.angle_alpha   90.00
_cell.angle_beta   90.00
_cell.angle_gamma   90.00
#
_symmetry.space_group_name_H-M   'P 1'
#
loop_
_entity.id
_entity.type
_entity.pdbx_description
1 polymer ?
#
loop_
_entity_poly.entity_id
_entity_poly.type
_entity_poly.pdbx_seq_one_letter_code
_entity_poly.pdbx_strand_id
1 'polypeptide(L)'
;MALFSKGRQTPASSGRVNVFDIDYPFDRSSWLDVFSACAGKSFIAQERFAQLIVQDRDWLVDFSAQTLSFGTDSFPVQFIGSESSVSNTWMWGWNNVNNFDSQLISLANEVRTLGERWQLQPLTVKSFELSEDFNAHTLAITATGICKGDFCYYIGPHENGAAVMAVPVSDQRVFAPVSLGEFVQWIMSAIQSFDLEHRIFAESLLLWNGTPFERDGKKLIAYFPEQKLRIDLEKAGGIDRITNIKTF
;
A
#
# COMPACT_ATOMS: atom_id res chain seq x y z
N MET A 1 37.42 1.05 22.58
CA MET A 1 37.05 2.39 22.10
C MET A 1 36.61 2.19 20.64
N ALA A 2 35.35 1.87 20.41
CA ALA A 2 34.82 1.55 19.09
C ALA A 2 34.08 2.80 18.55
N LEU A 3 34.62 3.36 17.48
CA LEU A 3 34.05 4.48 16.74
C LEU A 3 32.80 4.01 16.02
N PHE A 4 31.63 4.41 16.51
CA PHE A 4 30.38 4.30 15.75
C PHE A 4 30.44 5.26 14.56
N SER A 5 30.62 4.71 13.38
CA SER A 5 30.50 5.38 12.10
C SER A 5 29.06 5.91 11.98
N LYS A 6 28.91 7.23 11.88
CA LYS A 6 27.65 7.88 11.45
C LYS A 6 27.41 7.46 10.01
N GLY A 7 26.54 6.47 9.81
CA GLY A 7 26.09 6.06 8.48
C GLY A 7 25.26 7.16 7.85
N ARG A 8 25.89 8.03 7.05
CA ARG A 8 25.18 8.76 6.01
C ARG A 8 24.72 7.71 5.01
N GLN A 9 23.46 7.36 5.01
CA GLN A 9 22.88 6.71 3.86
C GLN A 9 22.84 7.76 2.74
N THR A 10 23.71 7.58 1.76
CA THR A 10 23.75 8.39 0.53
C THR A 10 22.39 8.27 -0.16
N PRO A 11 21.81 9.35 -0.67
CA PRO A 11 20.55 9.27 -1.42
C PRO A 11 20.75 8.31 -2.60
N ALA A 12 19.93 7.27 -2.64
CA ALA A 12 19.85 6.39 -3.79
C ALA A 12 19.48 7.21 -5.03
N SER A 13 20.00 6.78 -6.17
CA SER A 13 19.73 7.33 -7.51
C SER A 13 18.27 7.79 -7.66
N SER A 14 18.08 8.87 -8.40
CA SER A 14 16.82 9.55 -8.74
C SER A 14 15.76 8.65 -9.42
N GLY A 15 15.29 7.63 -8.73
CA GLY A 15 14.25 6.71 -9.20
C GLY A 15 13.33 6.31 -8.03
N ARG A 16 12.07 6.15 -8.31
CA ARG A 16 11.09 5.60 -7.37
C ARG A 16 11.49 4.19 -6.97
N VAL A 17 11.46 3.91 -5.68
CA VAL A 17 11.84 2.61 -5.11
C VAL A 17 10.70 2.11 -4.23
N ASN A 18 10.23 0.89 -4.50
CA ASN A 18 9.36 0.20 -3.55
C ASN A 18 10.22 -0.31 -2.38
N VAL A 19 9.82 -0.02 -1.16
CA VAL A 19 10.53 -0.42 0.06
C VAL A 19 10.71 -1.94 0.17
N PHE A 20 9.85 -2.73 -0.47
CA PHE A 20 9.94 -4.20 -0.50
C PHE A 20 11.00 -4.73 -1.48
N ASP A 21 11.47 -3.91 -2.42
CA ASP A 21 12.51 -4.27 -3.40
C ASP A 21 13.93 -4.02 -2.89
N ILE A 22 14.07 -3.44 -1.70
CA ILE A 22 15.36 -3.12 -1.07
C ILE A 22 15.46 -3.73 0.33
N ASP A 23 16.69 -3.81 0.85
CA ASP A 23 16.91 -4.20 2.25
C ASP A 23 16.61 -3.03 3.19
N TYR A 24 15.32 -2.78 3.41
CA TYR A 24 14.83 -1.75 4.31
C TYR A 24 14.48 -2.35 5.67
N PRO A 25 14.97 -1.76 6.79
CA PRO A 25 14.82 -2.36 8.12
C PRO A 25 13.43 -2.09 8.73
N PHE A 26 12.53 -3.05 8.65
CA PHE A 26 11.29 -3.13 9.40
C PHE A 26 10.88 -4.60 9.59
N ASP A 27 9.99 -4.86 10.53
CA ASP A 27 9.54 -6.21 10.84
C ASP A 27 8.46 -6.66 9.83
N ARG A 28 8.87 -7.52 8.89
CA ARG A 28 7.94 -8.08 7.89
C ARG A 28 6.94 -9.09 8.48
N SER A 29 7.13 -9.54 9.72
CA SER A 29 6.14 -10.36 10.43
C SER A 29 5.08 -9.52 11.17
N SER A 30 5.27 -8.20 11.26
CA SER A 30 4.34 -7.25 11.84
C SER A 30 3.36 -6.73 10.78
N TRP A 31 2.06 -6.95 11.01
CA TRP A 31 1.02 -6.38 10.14
C TRP A 31 1.10 -4.86 10.07
N LEU A 32 1.26 -4.21 11.23
CA LEU A 32 1.36 -2.75 11.31
C LEU A 32 2.50 -2.20 10.45
N ASP A 33 3.68 -2.83 10.52
CA ASP A 33 4.85 -2.39 9.75
C ASP A 33 4.64 -2.58 8.25
N VAL A 34 4.14 -3.75 7.83
CA VAL A 34 3.88 -4.06 6.41
C VAL A 34 2.78 -3.17 5.84
N PHE A 35 1.66 -2.99 6.56
CA PHE A 35 0.59 -2.09 6.14
C PHE A 35 1.08 -0.64 6.03
N SER A 36 1.84 -0.15 7.03
CA SER A 36 2.42 1.20 7.01
C SER A 36 3.34 1.41 5.81
N ALA A 37 4.11 0.40 5.45
CA ALA A 37 5.00 0.44 4.28
C ALA A 37 4.24 0.53 2.94
N CYS A 38 3.04 -0.04 2.86
CA CYS A 38 2.19 -0.04 1.66
C CYS A 38 1.33 1.23 1.54
N ALA A 39 0.85 1.77 2.66
CA ALA A 39 -0.25 2.70 2.74
C ALA A 39 -0.03 3.99 1.91
N GLY A 40 1.15 4.62 2.00
CA GLY A 40 1.41 5.91 1.36
C GLY A 40 1.28 5.88 -0.16
N LYS A 41 1.94 4.92 -0.83
CA LYS A 41 1.82 4.70 -2.27
C LYS A 41 0.37 4.43 -2.65
N SER A 42 -0.27 3.53 -1.91
CA SER A 42 -1.60 3.05 -2.26
C SER A 42 -2.67 4.12 -2.13
N PHE A 43 -2.63 4.96 -1.10
CA PHE A 43 -3.60 6.06 -0.96
C PHE A 43 -3.54 7.03 -2.13
N ILE A 44 -2.33 7.47 -2.50
CA ILE A 44 -2.14 8.43 -3.60
C ILE A 44 -2.57 7.81 -4.93
N ALA A 45 -2.10 6.59 -5.20
CA ALA A 45 -2.43 5.90 -6.44
C ALA A 45 -3.94 5.63 -6.54
N GLN A 46 -4.58 5.24 -5.44
CA GLN A 46 -6.00 4.91 -5.41
C GLN A 46 -6.89 6.14 -5.63
N GLU A 47 -6.55 7.27 -5.01
CA GLU A 47 -7.26 8.54 -5.26
C GLU A 47 -7.17 8.96 -6.74
N ARG A 48 -5.96 8.90 -7.31
CA ARG A 48 -5.76 9.24 -8.73
C ARG A 48 -6.41 8.23 -9.68
N PHE A 49 -6.42 6.94 -9.32
CA PHE A 49 -7.15 5.92 -10.05
C PHE A 49 -8.64 6.22 -10.08
N ALA A 50 -9.21 6.57 -8.94
CA ALA A 50 -10.61 6.98 -8.84
C ALA A 50 -10.91 8.21 -9.73
N GLN A 51 -10.06 9.24 -9.68
CA GLN A 51 -10.27 10.49 -10.42
C GLN A 51 -10.02 10.37 -11.92
N LEU A 52 -9.01 9.62 -12.35
CA LEU A 52 -8.58 9.57 -13.75
C LEU A 52 -9.20 8.42 -14.54
N ILE A 53 -9.49 7.30 -13.87
CA ILE A 53 -9.91 6.06 -14.52
C ILE A 53 -11.32 5.65 -14.14
N VAL A 54 -11.63 5.50 -12.87
CA VAL A 54 -12.97 5.04 -12.44
C VAL A 54 -14.03 6.12 -12.72
N GLN A 55 -13.81 7.32 -12.18
CA GLN A 55 -14.77 8.44 -12.27
C GLN A 55 -16.19 8.02 -11.77
N ASP A 56 -17.24 8.60 -12.34
CA ASP A 56 -18.66 8.25 -12.09
C ASP A 56 -19.20 7.28 -13.16
N ARG A 57 -18.33 6.36 -13.64
CA ARG A 57 -18.70 5.43 -14.71
C ARG A 57 -19.24 4.12 -14.15
N ASP A 58 -20.18 3.54 -14.88
CA ASP A 58 -20.65 2.18 -14.62
C ASP A 58 -19.48 1.20 -14.74
N TRP A 59 -19.45 0.21 -13.89
CA TRP A 59 -18.45 -0.84 -13.90
C TRP A 59 -19.05 -2.22 -14.15
N LEU A 60 -18.26 -3.07 -14.77
CA LEU A 60 -18.61 -4.47 -15.02
C LEU A 60 -17.36 -5.34 -14.90
N VAL A 61 -17.44 -6.45 -14.15
CA VAL A 61 -16.39 -7.45 -14.09
C VAL A 61 -16.81 -8.73 -14.82
N ASP A 62 -15.91 -9.25 -15.62
CA ASP A 62 -16.00 -10.59 -16.22
C ASP A 62 -14.79 -11.42 -15.76
N PHE A 63 -14.98 -12.30 -14.79
CA PHE A 63 -13.93 -13.17 -14.28
C PHE A 63 -13.48 -14.24 -15.30
N SER A 64 -14.35 -14.62 -16.24
CA SER A 64 -13.99 -15.56 -17.29
C SER A 64 -13.08 -14.93 -18.34
N ALA A 65 -13.34 -13.67 -18.68
CA ALA A 65 -12.49 -12.86 -19.54
C ALA A 65 -11.32 -12.21 -18.77
N GLN A 66 -11.32 -12.27 -17.43
CA GLN A 66 -10.36 -11.62 -16.52
C GLN A 66 -10.27 -10.11 -16.75
N THR A 67 -11.42 -9.45 -16.89
CA THR A 67 -11.50 -8.02 -17.17
C THR A 67 -12.43 -7.29 -16.21
N LEU A 68 -12.07 -6.03 -15.92
CA LEU A 68 -12.90 -5.03 -15.28
C LEU A 68 -13.04 -3.84 -16.23
N SER A 69 -14.26 -3.44 -16.51
CA SER A 69 -14.56 -2.31 -17.37
C SER A 69 -15.15 -1.15 -16.58
N PHE A 70 -14.77 0.08 -16.96
CA PHE A 70 -15.40 1.32 -16.52
C PHE A 70 -15.92 2.04 -17.78
N GLY A 71 -17.24 2.05 -17.98
CA GLY A 71 -17.82 2.48 -19.24
C GLY A 71 -17.31 1.64 -20.41
N THR A 72 -16.61 2.28 -21.36
CA THR A 72 -16.04 1.61 -22.56
C THR A 72 -14.62 1.12 -22.38
N ASP A 73 -13.92 1.54 -21.31
CA ASP A 73 -12.53 1.17 -21.05
C ASP A 73 -12.48 -0.15 -20.29
N SER A 74 -11.64 -1.09 -20.73
CA SER A 74 -11.49 -2.40 -20.13
C SER A 74 -10.05 -2.62 -19.67
N PHE A 75 -9.89 -3.17 -18.47
CA PHE A 75 -8.62 -3.41 -17.82
C PHE A 75 -8.51 -4.89 -17.44
N PRO A 76 -7.33 -5.50 -17.55
CA PRO A 76 -7.12 -6.81 -16.97
C PRO A 76 -7.25 -6.74 -15.44
N VAL A 77 -7.72 -7.82 -14.83
CA VAL A 77 -7.82 -7.89 -13.36
C VAL A 77 -7.23 -9.17 -12.81
N GLN A 78 -6.90 -9.10 -11.53
CA GLN A 78 -6.58 -10.26 -10.71
C GLN A 78 -7.46 -10.22 -9.46
N PHE A 79 -8.03 -11.37 -9.13
CA PHE A 79 -8.89 -11.50 -7.96
C PHE A 79 -8.05 -11.65 -6.69
N ILE A 80 -8.13 -10.67 -5.80
CA ILE A 80 -7.43 -10.67 -4.50
C ILE A 80 -8.18 -11.54 -3.49
N GLY A 81 -9.48 -11.34 -3.39
CA GLY A 81 -10.33 -12.02 -2.41
C GLY A 81 -11.73 -11.43 -2.38
N SER A 82 -12.49 -11.81 -1.38
CA SER A 82 -13.84 -11.30 -1.16
C SER A 82 -14.14 -11.08 0.32
N GLU A 83 -14.98 -10.11 0.60
CA GLU A 83 -15.62 -9.98 1.90
C GLU A 83 -17.08 -10.39 1.83
N SER A 84 -17.57 -10.99 2.91
CA SER A 84 -18.98 -11.32 3.10
C SER A 84 -19.58 -10.45 4.19
N SER A 85 -20.62 -9.69 3.85
CA SER A 85 -21.40 -8.92 4.82
C SER A 85 -22.32 -9.81 5.67
N VAL A 86 -22.63 -11.02 5.19
CA VAL A 86 -23.50 -11.98 5.90
C VAL A 86 -22.76 -12.66 7.05
N SER A 87 -21.53 -13.10 6.81
CA SER A 87 -20.71 -13.80 7.82
C SER A 87 -19.67 -12.90 8.47
N ASN A 88 -19.54 -11.64 8.04
CA ASN A 88 -18.52 -10.71 8.49
C ASN A 88 -17.09 -11.28 8.33
N THR A 89 -16.81 -11.90 7.16
CA THR A 89 -15.53 -12.58 6.93
C THR A 89 -14.86 -12.13 5.65
N TRP A 90 -13.51 -12.16 5.66
CA TRP A 90 -12.66 -12.13 4.50
C TRP A 90 -12.33 -13.55 4.02
N MET A 91 -12.20 -13.71 2.70
CA MET A 91 -11.64 -14.93 2.08
C MET A 91 -10.68 -14.55 0.98
N TRP A 92 -9.45 -15.06 1.08
CA TRP A 92 -8.44 -14.85 0.04
C TRP A 92 -8.75 -15.58 -1.27
N GLY A 93 -8.45 -14.94 -2.39
CA GLY A 93 -8.62 -15.50 -3.74
C GLY A 93 -7.81 -16.78 -3.98
N TRP A 94 -6.66 -16.94 -3.32
CA TRP A 94 -5.86 -18.15 -3.41
C TRP A 94 -6.51 -19.39 -2.76
N ASN A 95 -7.53 -19.23 -1.92
CA ASN A 95 -8.35 -20.37 -1.45
C ASN A 95 -9.17 -21.00 -2.60
N ASN A 96 -9.41 -20.24 -3.65
CA ASN A 96 -9.94 -20.61 -4.95
C ASN A 96 -11.18 -21.54 -4.95
N VAL A 97 -12.14 -21.27 -4.09
CA VAL A 97 -13.39 -22.05 -3.98
C VAL A 97 -14.23 -22.00 -5.26
N ASN A 98 -14.01 -21.01 -6.11
CA ASN A 98 -14.71 -20.82 -7.38
C ASN A 98 -14.02 -21.50 -8.57
N ASN A 99 -12.89 -22.18 -8.36
CA ASN A 99 -12.06 -22.79 -9.42
C ASN A 99 -11.67 -21.78 -10.51
N PHE A 100 -11.31 -20.57 -10.13
CA PHE A 100 -10.79 -19.57 -11.04
C PHE A 100 -9.49 -20.01 -11.70
N ASP A 101 -9.23 -19.50 -12.90
CA ASP A 101 -7.96 -19.69 -13.58
C ASP A 101 -6.78 -19.20 -12.74
N SER A 102 -5.65 -19.88 -12.83
CA SER A 102 -4.45 -19.56 -12.05
C SER A 102 -3.90 -18.16 -12.33
N GLN A 103 -4.12 -17.61 -13.52
CA GLN A 103 -3.73 -16.25 -13.87
C GLN A 103 -4.57 -15.22 -13.13
N LEU A 104 -5.87 -15.46 -12.99
CA LEU A 104 -6.78 -14.56 -12.27
C LEU A 104 -6.43 -14.41 -10.79
N ILE A 105 -5.86 -15.43 -10.17
CA ILE A 105 -5.49 -15.44 -8.75
C ILE A 105 -3.97 -15.37 -8.51
N SER A 106 -3.18 -15.02 -9.53
CA SER A 106 -1.72 -15.07 -9.42
C SER A 106 -1.16 -14.10 -8.38
N LEU A 107 -1.71 -12.89 -8.29
CA LEU A 107 -1.34 -11.92 -7.25
C LEU A 107 -1.70 -12.43 -5.84
N ALA A 108 -2.88 -13.02 -5.67
CA ALA A 108 -3.27 -13.59 -4.38
C ALA A 108 -2.33 -14.74 -3.96
N ASN A 109 -1.87 -15.58 -4.90
CA ASN A 109 -0.86 -16.62 -4.65
C ASN A 109 0.51 -16.02 -4.27
N GLU A 110 0.93 -14.92 -4.92
CA GLU A 110 2.15 -14.20 -4.54
C GLU A 110 2.04 -13.64 -3.12
N VAL A 111 0.91 -13.01 -2.77
CA VAL A 111 0.62 -12.52 -1.42
C VAL A 111 0.77 -13.63 -0.39
N ARG A 112 0.18 -14.81 -0.63
CA ARG A 112 0.32 -15.98 0.24
C ARG A 112 1.77 -16.39 0.41
N THR A 113 2.52 -16.49 -0.70
CA THR A 113 3.93 -16.90 -0.69
C THR A 113 4.79 -15.92 0.12
N LEU A 114 4.54 -14.61 0.00
CA LEU A 114 5.21 -13.59 0.80
C LEU A 114 4.82 -13.70 2.27
N GLY A 115 3.53 -13.91 2.58
CA GLY A 115 3.03 -14.13 3.93
C GLY A 115 3.69 -15.32 4.61
N GLU A 116 3.83 -16.45 3.91
CA GLU A 116 4.51 -17.65 4.42
C GLU A 116 6.00 -17.36 4.70
N ARG A 117 6.69 -16.66 3.78
CA ARG A 117 8.10 -16.25 3.93
C ARG A 117 8.31 -15.34 5.13
N TRP A 118 7.41 -14.40 5.36
CA TRP A 118 7.50 -13.41 6.43
C TRP A 118 6.86 -13.86 7.73
N GLN A 119 6.21 -15.02 7.74
CA GLN A 119 5.40 -15.51 8.87
C GLN A 119 4.29 -14.52 9.27
N LEU A 120 3.75 -13.81 8.29
CA LEU A 120 2.70 -12.82 8.46
C LEU A 120 1.33 -13.49 8.33
N GLN A 121 0.76 -13.87 9.47
CA GLN A 121 -0.43 -14.72 9.57
C GLN A 121 -1.63 -14.24 8.74
N PRO A 122 -2.02 -12.94 8.72
CA PRO A 122 -3.19 -12.50 7.95
C PRO A 122 -3.13 -12.81 6.45
N LEU A 123 -1.93 -12.99 5.88
CA LEU A 123 -1.75 -13.33 4.47
C LEU A 123 -1.80 -14.84 4.19
N THR A 124 -1.78 -15.69 5.22
CA THR A 124 -1.66 -17.15 5.10
C THR A 124 -2.89 -17.92 5.59
N VAL A 125 -3.80 -17.27 6.28
CA VAL A 125 -5.07 -17.86 6.74
C VAL A 125 -6.12 -17.69 5.66
N LYS A 126 -6.77 -18.79 5.25
CA LYS A 126 -7.70 -18.83 4.12
C LYS A 126 -8.87 -17.86 4.24
N SER A 127 -9.44 -17.78 5.44
CA SER A 127 -10.58 -16.92 5.75
C SER A 127 -10.57 -16.58 7.23
N PHE A 128 -10.98 -15.36 7.58
CA PHE A 128 -11.02 -14.87 8.95
C PHE A 128 -12.06 -13.76 9.09
N GLU A 129 -12.40 -13.43 10.32
CA GLU A 129 -13.37 -12.38 10.65
C GLU A 129 -12.80 -10.99 10.29
N LEU A 130 -13.66 -10.13 9.73
CA LEU A 130 -13.33 -8.73 9.43
C LEU A 130 -13.22 -7.92 10.72
N SER A 131 -12.33 -6.93 10.72
CA SER A 131 -12.12 -5.99 11.81
C SER A 131 -11.71 -4.62 11.26
N GLU A 132 -11.45 -3.66 12.15
CA GLU A 132 -10.90 -2.35 11.74
C GLU A 132 -9.56 -2.51 11.03
N ASP A 133 -8.68 -3.41 11.52
CA ASP A 133 -7.37 -3.66 10.91
C ASP A 133 -7.44 -4.55 9.67
N PHE A 134 -8.45 -5.40 9.57
CA PHE A 134 -8.58 -6.41 8.51
C PHE A 134 -9.92 -6.27 7.80
N ASN A 135 -9.95 -5.47 6.75
CA ASN A 135 -11.11 -5.25 5.88
C ASN A 135 -10.65 -5.21 4.41
N ALA A 136 -11.60 -5.15 3.48
CA ALA A 136 -11.30 -5.15 2.06
C ALA A 136 -10.27 -4.09 1.65
N HIS A 137 -10.32 -2.89 2.24
CA HIS A 137 -9.38 -1.81 1.91
C HIS A 137 -7.96 -2.11 2.41
N THR A 138 -7.79 -2.44 3.70
CA THR A 138 -6.47 -2.67 4.29
C THR A 138 -5.78 -3.89 3.66
N LEU A 139 -6.54 -4.94 3.36
CA LEU A 139 -6.06 -6.15 2.71
C LEU A 139 -5.69 -5.91 1.25
N ALA A 140 -6.49 -5.12 0.51
CA ALA A 140 -6.18 -4.74 -0.88
C ALA A 140 -4.96 -3.84 -0.98
N ILE A 141 -4.83 -2.83 -0.10
CA ILE A 141 -3.66 -1.95 0.02
C ILE A 141 -2.41 -2.79 0.23
N THR A 142 -2.46 -3.73 1.19
CA THR A 142 -1.32 -4.60 1.48
C THR A 142 -1.01 -5.50 0.29
N ALA A 143 -1.99 -6.18 -0.27
CA ALA A 143 -1.79 -7.10 -1.40
C ALA A 143 -1.17 -6.41 -2.62
N THR A 144 -1.70 -5.23 -3.00
CA THR A 144 -1.17 -4.46 -4.14
C THR A 144 0.16 -3.77 -3.84
N GLY A 145 0.43 -3.47 -2.57
CA GLY A 145 1.65 -2.79 -2.13
C GLY A 145 2.88 -3.69 -2.05
N ILE A 146 2.71 -4.97 -1.65
CA ILE A 146 3.81 -5.92 -1.48
C ILE A 146 4.18 -6.67 -2.76
N CYS A 147 3.24 -6.81 -3.71
CA CYS A 147 3.48 -7.48 -4.98
C CYS A 147 4.22 -6.58 -5.97
N LYS A 148 4.94 -7.22 -6.90
CA LYS A 148 5.66 -6.50 -7.93
C LYS A 148 4.71 -5.94 -8.97
N GLY A 149 4.89 -4.66 -9.32
CA GLY A 149 4.12 -3.97 -10.34
C GLY A 149 3.38 -2.74 -9.81
N ASP A 150 2.73 -2.07 -10.73
CA ASP A 150 1.91 -0.89 -10.46
C ASP A 150 0.44 -1.28 -10.51
N PHE A 151 -0.10 -1.56 -9.33
CA PHE A 151 -1.49 -1.96 -9.14
C PHE A 151 -2.27 -0.90 -8.36
N CYS A 152 -3.49 -0.67 -8.79
CA CYS A 152 -4.57 -0.17 -7.94
C CYS A 152 -5.51 -1.32 -7.59
N TYR A 153 -6.50 -1.07 -6.76
CA TYR A 153 -7.53 -2.07 -6.49
C TYR A 153 -8.93 -1.50 -6.73
N TYR A 154 -9.88 -2.37 -6.96
CA TYR A 154 -11.29 -2.06 -7.03
C TYR A 154 -12.09 -3.00 -6.16
N ILE A 155 -12.99 -2.44 -5.35
CA ILE A 155 -13.93 -3.19 -4.52
C ILE A 155 -15.27 -3.14 -5.25
N GLY A 156 -15.66 -4.27 -5.84
CA GLY A 156 -16.90 -4.44 -6.56
C GLY A 156 -18.00 -4.97 -5.64
N PRO A 157 -18.95 -4.12 -5.18
CA PRO A 157 -20.01 -4.55 -4.28
C PRO A 157 -20.99 -5.50 -4.98
N HIS A 158 -21.51 -6.46 -4.22
CA HIS A 158 -22.62 -7.32 -4.63
C HIS A 158 -23.56 -7.56 -3.44
N GLU A 159 -24.67 -8.26 -3.64
CA GLU A 159 -25.75 -8.42 -2.65
C GLU A 159 -25.26 -8.87 -1.26
N ASN A 160 -24.28 -9.77 -1.18
CA ASN A 160 -23.82 -10.39 0.07
C ASN A 160 -22.40 -9.99 0.49
N GLY A 161 -21.85 -8.92 -0.09
CA GLY A 161 -20.51 -8.46 0.23
C GLY A 161 -19.81 -7.75 -0.93
N ALA A 162 -18.53 -8.01 -1.14
CA ALA A 162 -17.79 -7.43 -2.25
C ALA A 162 -16.69 -8.36 -2.77
N ALA A 163 -16.44 -8.30 -4.07
CA ALA A 163 -15.27 -8.86 -4.71
C ALA A 163 -14.15 -7.82 -4.76
N VAL A 164 -12.93 -8.21 -4.40
CA VAL A 164 -11.77 -7.31 -4.37
C VAL A 164 -10.77 -7.73 -5.44
N MET A 165 -10.45 -6.78 -6.30
CA MET A 165 -9.66 -7.01 -7.51
C MET A 165 -8.46 -6.07 -7.56
N ALA A 166 -7.31 -6.58 -7.96
CA ALA A 166 -6.16 -5.78 -8.36
C ALA A 166 -6.25 -5.45 -9.85
N VAL A 167 -6.00 -4.21 -10.18
CA VAL A 167 -6.02 -3.67 -11.55
C VAL A 167 -4.62 -3.19 -11.88
N PRO A 168 -3.89 -3.84 -12.80
CA PRO A 168 -2.63 -3.31 -13.29
C PRO A 168 -2.89 -2.04 -14.09
N VAL A 169 -2.24 -0.95 -13.72
CA VAL A 169 -2.46 0.38 -14.32
C VAL A 169 -1.20 0.84 -15.03
N SER A 170 -1.32 1.09 -16.32
CA SER A 170 -0.21 1.59 -17.15
C SER A 170 -0.14 3.13 -17.23
N ASP A 171 -1.20 3.84 -16.83
CA ASP A 171 -1.22 5.30 -16.82
C ASP A 171 -0.27 5.85 -15.75
N GLN A 172 0.85 6.39 -16.19
CA GLN A 172 1.89 6.90 -15.30
C GLN A 172 1.44 8.11 -14.45
N ARG A 173 0.34 8.78 -14.81
CA ARG A 173 -0.23 9.87 -14.02
C ARG A 173 -0.75 9.37 -12.67
N VAL A 174 -1.26 8.13 -12.62
CA VAL A 174 -1.74 7.50 -11.38
C VAL A 174 -0.62 7.37 -10.36
N PHE A 175 0.59 7.04 -10.82
CA PHE A 175 1.75 6.82 -9.95
C PHE A 175 2.77 7.98 -10.01
N ALA A 176 2.39 9.16 -10.52
CA ALA A 176 3.29 10.30 -10.58
C ALA A 176 3.75 10.73 -9.18
N PRO A 177 4.99 11.22 -9.01
CA PRO A 177 5.43 11.81 -7.76
C PRO A 177 4.51 12.94 -7.29
N VAL A 178 4.49 13.17 -5.99
CA VAL A 178 3.73 14.26 -5.37
C VAL A 178 4.65 15.42 -4.99
N SER A 179 4.11 16.64 -5.03
CA SER A 179 4.75 17.84 -4.50
C SER A 179 4.86 17.80 -2.97
N LEU A 180 5.67 18.70 -2.41
CA LEU A 180 5.76 18.86 -0.95
C LEU A 180 4.40 19.10 -0.29
N GLY A 181 3.56 19.95 -0.88
CA GLY A 181 2.23 20.25 -0.35
C GLY A 181 1.33 19.02 -0.30
N GLU A 182 1.25 18.28 -1.41
CA GLU A 182 0.49 17.02 -1.48
C GLU A 182 1.05 15.97 -0.50
N PHE A 183 2.38 15.85 -0.39
CA PHE A 183 3.02 14.91 0.54
C PHE A 183 2.60 15.15 1.99
N VAL A 184 2.63 16.43 2.44
CA VAL A 184 2.21 16.79 3.80
C VAL A 184 0.71 16.53 4.00
N GLN A 185 -0.11 16.88 3.01
CA GLN A 185 -1.56 16.61 3.05
C GLN A 185 -1.85 15.11 3.19
N TRP A 186 -1.18 14.27 2.42
CA TRP A 186 -1.35 12.81 2.48
C TRP A 186 -0.90 12.22 3.81
N ILE A 187 0.24 12.68 4.36
CA ILE A 187 0.67 12.26 5.70
C ILE A 187 -0.41 12.59 6.73
N MET A 188 -0.89 13.83 6.75
CA MET A 188 -1.86 14.29 7.74
C MET A 188 -3.19 13.51 7.62
N SER A 189 -3.66 13.27 6.42
CA SER A 189 -4.87 12.49 6.18
C SER A 189 -4.71 11.03 6.63
N ALA A 190 -3.60 10.40 6.28
CA ALA A 190 -3.35 8.99 6.59
C ALA A 190 -3.25 8.73 8.11
N ILE A 191 -2.49 9.56 8.83
CA ILE A 191 -2.32 9.39 10.29
C ILE A 191 -3.58 9.69 11.10
N GLN A 192 -4.57 10.39 10.52
CA GLN A 192 -5.88 10.61 11.12
C GLN A 192 -6.85 9.45 10.87
N SER A 193 -6.65 8.71 9.78
CA SER A 193 -7.58 7.69 9.31
C SER A 193 -7.18 6.27 9.67
N PHE A 194 -5.88 6.02 9.92
CA PHE A 194 -5.35 4.68 10.12
C PHE A 194 -4.35 4.64 11.28
N ASP A 195 -4.30 3.49 11.95
CA ASP A 195 -3.18 3.21 12.85
C ASP A 195 -1.97 2.77 12.02
N LEU A 196 -0.88 3.56 12.12
CA LEU A 196 0.33 3.40 11.32
C LEU A 196 1.58 3.51 12.18
N GLU A 197 2.63 2.82 11.82
CA GLU A 197 3.98 3.14 12.25
C GLU A 197 4.48 4.31 11.39
N HIS A 198 4.42 5.54 11.94
CA HIS A 198 4.54 6.76 11.14
C HIS A 198 5.91 6.93 10.49
N ARG A 199 6.98 6.39 11.08
CA ARG A 199 8.31 6.44 10.47
C ARG A 199 8.36 5.57 9.22
N ILE A 200 7.93 4.31 9.31
CA ILE A 200 7.91 3.37 8.17
C ILE A 200 7.03 3.96 7.05
N PHE A 201 5.86 4.46 7.40
CA PHE A 201 4.95 5.10 6.46
C PHE A 201 5.58 6.29 5.72
N ALA A 202 6.15 7.25 6.46
CA ALA A 202 6.74 8.45 5.87
C ALA A 202 7.97 8.13 5.00
N GLU A 203 8.86 7.25 5.47
CA GLU A 203 10.06 6.86 4.73
C GLU A 203 9.71 6.03 3.48
N SER A 204 8.76 5.10 3.57
CA SER A 204 8.29 4.33 2.41
C SER A 204 7.67 5.23 1.35
N LEU A 205 6.92 6.23 1.77
CA LEU A 205 6.34 7.21 0.86
C LEU A 205 7.42 8.10 0.21
N LEU A 206 8.46 8.53 0.95
CA LEU A 206 9.59 9.28 0.40
C LEU A 206 10.38 8.45 -0.63
N LEU A 207 10.63 7.17 -0.33
CA LEU A 207 11.29 6.24 -1.25
C LEU A 207 10.48 6.07 -2.54
N TRP A 208 9.19 5.82 -2.41
CA TRP A 208 8.31 5.71 -3.56
C TRP A 208 8.22 7.02 -4.36
N ASN A 209 8.20 8.17 -3.69
CA ASN A 209 8.18 9.49 -4.33
C ASN A 209 9.50 9.82 -5.06
N GLY A 210 10.59 9.11 -4.75
CA GLY A 210 11.92 9.44 -5.23
C GLY A 210 12.53 10.67 -4.55
N THR A 211 12.01 11.04 -3.37
CA THR A 211 12.48 12.20 -2.60
C THR A 211 13.65 11.80 -1.71
N PRO A 212 14.84 12.39 -1.88
CA PRO A 212 15.96 12.12 -1.01
C PRO A 212 15.66 12.54 0.44
N PHE A 213 16.12 11.75 1.40
CA PHE A 213 15.98 12.07 2.81
C PHE A 213 17.13 11.52 3.66
N GLU A 214 17.26 12.04 4.86
CA GLU A 214 18.20 11.58 5.88
C GLU A 214 17.53 11.49 7.25
N ARG A 215 18.10 10.62 8.10
CA ARG A 215 17.70 10.50 9.51
C ARG A 215 18.70 11.23 10.39
N ASP A 216 18.20 12.05 11.30
CA ASP A 216 18.95 12.70 12.34
C ASP A 216 18.29 12.44 13.71
N GLY A 217 18.68 11.35 14.34
CA GLY A 217 18.07 10.87 15.58
C GLY A 217 16.57 10.56 15.42
N LYS A 218 15.74 11.37 16.07
CA LYS A 218 14.25 11.28 15.98
C LYS A 218 13.67 12.17 14.88
N LYS A 219 14.49 12.67 13.97
CA LYS A 219 14.05 13.56 12.90
C LYS A 219 14.29 12.90 11.56
N LEU A 220 13.35 13.14 10.65
CA LEU A 220 13.44 12.82 9.25
C LEU A 220 13.53 14.13 8.48
N ILE A 221 14.54 14.31 7.64
CA ILE A 221 14.73 15.50 6.83
C ILE A 221 14.65 15.09 5.37
N ALA A 222 13.64 15.54 4.66
CA ALA A 222 13.40 15.26 3.25
C ALA A 222 13.69 16.49 2.39
N TYR A 223 14.22 16.24 1.18
CA TYR A 223 14.73 17.27 0.26
C TYR A 223 13.84 17.33 -0.97
N PHE A 224 12.79 18.13 -0.91
CA PHE A 224 11.94 18.42 -2.06
C PHE A 224 12.57 19.53 -2.91
N PRO A 225 12.23 19.63 -4.21
CA PRO A 225 12.77 20.68 -5.07
C PRO A 225 12.50 22.11 -4.55
N GLU A 226 11.35 22.31 -3.93
CA GLU A 226 10.91 23.61 -3.44
C GLU A 226 11.57 23.98 -2.11
N GLN A 227 11.59 23.05 -1.17
CA GLN A 227 12.02 23.28 0.22
C GLN A 227 12.39 21.97 0.90
N LYS A 228 13.04 22.07 2.06
CA LYS A 228 13.25 20.93 2.95
C LYS A 228 12.04 20.74 3.85
N LEU A 229 11.72 19.48 4.11
CA LEU A 229 10.72 19.07 5.08
C LEU A 229 11.40 18.39 6.27
N ARG A 230 11.07 18.81 7.47
CA ARG A 230 11.44 18.12 8.70
C ARG A 230 10.21 17.50 9.33
N ILE A 231 10.31 16.22 9.68
CA ILE A 231 9.32 15.47 10.43
C ILE A 231 9.98 15.07 11.76
N ASP A 232 9.41 15.46 12.87
CA ASP A 232 9.85 15.08 14.21
C ASP A 232 9.05 13.85 14.65
N LEU A 233 9.75 12.84 15.18
CA LEU A 233 9.18 11.57 15.59
C LEU A 233 9.44 11.32 17.08
N GLU A 234 8.45 10.79 17.79
CA GLU A 234 8.58 10.32 19.16
C GLU A 234 7.96 8.95 19.34
N LYS A 235 8.56 8.12 20.20
CA LYS A 235 7.99 6.82 20.52
C LYS A 235 6.82 6.96 21.50
N ALA A 236 5.67 6.41 21.09
CA ALA A 236 4.49 6.29 21.92
C ALA A 236 3.92 4.87 21.75
N GLY A 237 3.75 4.13 22.83
CA GLY A 237 3.26 2.75 22.77
C GLY A 237 4.19 1.78 22.02
N GLY A 238 5.49 2.08 21.92
CA GLY A 238 6.48 1.23 21.24
C GLY A 238 6.68 1.56 19.75
N ILE A 239 5.83 2.37 19.13
CA ILE A 239 5.87 2.80 17.72
C ILE A 239 6.27 4.27 17.59
N ASP A 240 6.84 4.63 16.44
CA ASP A 240 7.21 6.02 16.16
C ASP A 240 5.96 6.80 15.69
N ARG A 241 5.68 7.93 16.35
CA ARG A 241 4.58 8.84 16.02
C ARG A 241 5.12 10.19 15.58
N ILE A 242 4.52 10.77 14.54
CA ILE A 242 4.82 12.12 14.09
C ILE A 242 4.26 13.11 15.13
N THR A 243 5.13 13.98 15.65
CA THR A 243 4.74 15.03 16.61
C THR A 243 4.78 16.41 16.01
N ASN A 244 5.55 16.62 14.93
CA ASN A 244 5.65 17.90 14.26
C ASN A 244 6.09 17.72 12.80
N ILE A 245 5.56 18.59 11.93
CA ILE A 245 5.97 18.69 10.52
C ILE A 245 6.27 20.16 10.23
N LYS A 246 7.45 20.45 9.70
CA LYS A 246 7.90 21.81 9.42
C LYS A 246 8.71 21.90 8.13
N THR A 247 8.40 22.88 7.30
CA THR A 247 9.19 23.27 6.11
C THR A 247 10.21 24.38 6.45
N PHE A 248 11.33 24.40 5.72
CA PHE A 248 12.39 25.41 5.88
C PHE A 248 13.36 25.46 4.70
#